data_75f3b240905be8bd5680cb427f88876a
#
_entry.id   75f3b240905be8bd5680cb427f88876a
#
_cell.length_a   1.000
_cell.length_b   1.000
_cell.length_c   1.000
_cell.angle_alpha   90.00
_cell.angle_beta   90.00
_cell.angle_gamma   90.00
#
_symmetry.space_group_name_H-M   'P 1'
#
loop_
_entity.id
_entity.type
_entity.pdbx_description
1 polymer ?
#
loop_
_entity_poly.entity_id
_entity_poly.type
_entity_poly.pdbx_seq_one_letter_code
_entity_poly.pdbx_strand_id
1 'polypeptide(L)'
;MLLVPAVHVTTLQDLPTDLATGWLTATTALSNAVRSAFHATGVTIRMNLGPPGQDIAHLHTHVIPRHPGDELPTTRSQNVPLADRIAITHRLRPHLDAHRATGDPGALP
;
A
#
# COMPACT_ATOMS: atom_id res chain seq x y z
N MET A 1 1.43 3.37 4.12
CA MET A 1 0.07 2.92 3.78
C MET A 1 0.02 1.41 3.79
N LEU A 2 -1.16 0.84 4.04
CA LEU A 2 -1.38 -0.61 3.94
C LEU A 2 -2.40 -0.91 2.87
N LEU A 3 -2.12 -1.90 2.03
CA LEU A 3 -3.07 -2.53 1.13
C LEU A 3 -3.44 -3.88 1.73
N VAL A 4 -4.73 -4.13 1.87
CA VAL A 4 -5.26 -5.38 2.41
C VAL A 4 -6.36 -5.93 1.50
N PRO A 5 -6.45 -7.25 1.28
CA PRO A 5 -7.56 -7.83 0.55
C PRO A 5 -8.84 -7.85 1.42
N ALA A 6 -10.00 -7.74 0.78
CA ALA A 6 -11.27 -7.89 1.47
C ALA A 6 -11.54 -9.34 1.89
N VAL A 7 -11.02 -10.30 1.13
CA VAL A 7 -11.10 -11.72 1.48
C VAL A 7 -10.12 -12.05 2.59
N HIS A 8 -10.50 -12.95 3.50
CA HIS A 8 -9.59 -13.39 4.57
C HIS A 8 -8.59 -14.38 4.03
N VAL A 9 -7.34 -13.96 3.90
CA VAL A 9 -6.18 -14.79 3.55
C VAL A 9 -5.02 -14.39 4.45
N THR A 10 -4.21 -15.35 4.85
CA THR A 10 -3.11 -15.11 5.78
C THR A 10 -1.86 -14.66 5.04
N THR A 11 -1.50 -15.34 3.97
CA THR A 11 -0.28 -15.07 3.19
C THR A 11 -0.58 -14.92 1.70
N LEU A 12 0.42 -14.50 0.93
CA LEU A 12 0.30 -14.34 -0.51
C LEU A 12 -0.03 -15.67 -1.21
N GLN A 13 0.49 -16.78 -0.68
CA GLN A 13 0.23 -18.12 -1.22
C GLN A 13 -1.25 -18.52 -1.12
N ASP A 14 -1.97 -17.94 -0.16
CA ASP A 14 -3.40 -18.21 0.06
C ASP A 14 -4.30 -17.31 -0.79
N LEU A 15 -3.74 -16.29 -1.45
CA LEU A 15 -4.51 -15.38 -2.30
C LEU A 15 -5.05 -16.14 -3.53
N PRO A 16 -6.39 -16.15 -3.76
CA PRO A 16 -6.95 -16.77 -4.95
C PRO A 16 -6.35 -16.21 -6.24
N THR A 17 -6.04 -17.07 -7.19
CA THR A 17 -5.35 -16.71 -8.44
C THR A 17 -6.15 -15.69 -9.26
N ASP A 18 -7.48 -15.74 -9.23
CA ASP A 18 -8.35 -14.79 -9.90
C ASP A 18 -8.27 -13.37 -9.33
N LEU A 19 -7.76 -13.20 -8.09
CA LEU A 19 -7.52 -11.91 -7.46
C LEU A 19 -6.11 -11.36 -7.70
N ALA A 20 -5.21 -12.14 -8.28
CA ALA A 20 -3.80 -11.76 -8.41
C ALA A 20 -3.61 -10.50 -9.26
N THR A 21 -4.30 -10.40 -10.40
CA THR A 21 -4.23 -9.22 -11.27
C THR A 21 -4.75 -7.98 -10.54
N GLY A 22 -5.91 -8.08 -9.89
CA GLY A 22 -6.47 -6.97 -9.11
C GLY A 22 -5.55 -6.54 -7.96
N TRP A 23 -4.90 -7.50 -7.31
CA TRP A 23 -3.93 -7.20 -6.24
C TRP A 23 -2.74 -6.40 -6.77
N LEU A 24 -2.14 -6.85 -7.87
CA LEU A 24 -0.99 -6.15 -8.47
C LEU A 24 -1.39 -4.76 -8.97
N THR A 25 -2.54 -4.64 -9.59
CA THR A 25 -3.06 -3.37 -10.09
C THR A 25 -3.35 -2.38 -8.96
N ALA A 26 -3.94 -2.86 -7.86
CA ALA A 26 -4.16 -2.05 -6.66
C ALA A 26 -2.84 -1.56 -6.05
N THR A 27 -1.84 -2.43 -6.02
CA THR A 27 -0.49 -2.10 -5.54
C THR A 27 0.12 -0.98 -6.39
N THR A 28 0.01 -1.07 -7.71
CA THR A 28 0.52 -0.05 -8.65
C THR A 28 -0.21 1.28 -8.46
N ALA A 29 -1.53 1.27 -8.40
CA ALA A 29 -2.32 2.49 -8.21
C ALA A 29 -2.00 3.18 -6.88
N LEU A 30 -1.92 2.43 -5.80
CA LEU A 30 -1.57 2.98 -4.49
C LEU A 30 -0.14 3.52 -4.48
N SER A 31 0.80 2.85 -5.12
CA SER A 31 2.19 3.31 -5.23
C SER A 31 2.28 4.66 -5.97
N ASN A 32 1.57 4.80 -7.08
CA ASN A 32 1.53 6.04 -7.85
C ASN A 32 0.85 7.17 -7.06
N ALA A 33 -0.27 6.87 -6.40
CA ALA A 33 -0.97 7.84 -5.57
C ALA A 33 -0.12 8.33 -4.40
N VAL A 34 0.58 7.44 -3.72
CA VAL A 34 1.50 7.77 -2.62
C VAL A 34 2.65 8.65 -3.10
N ARG A 35 3.27 8.32 -4.24
CA ARG A 35 4.32 9.15 -4.82
C ARG A 35 3.83 10.57 -5.10
N SER A 36 2.68 10.70 -5.74
CA SER A 36 2.11 12.00 -6.09
C SER A 36 1.70 12.80 -4.86
N ALA A 37 0.97 12.17 -3.93
CA ALA A 37 0.45 12.84 -2.73
C ALA A 37 1.55 13.35 -1.79
N PHE A 38 2.67 12.63 -1.70
CA PHE A 38 3.75 12.94 -0.75
C PHE A 38 5.04 13.44 -1.43
N HIS A 39 4.99 13.71 -2.73
CA HIS A 39 6.16 14.15 -3.52
C HIS A 39 7.37 13.23 -3.35
N ALA A 40 7.10 11.92 -3.28
CA ALA A 40 8.13 10.92 -3.07
C ALA A 40 8.88 10.61 -4.38
N THR A 41 10.19 10.40 -4.28
CA THR A 41 11.02 10.02 -5.43
C THR A 41 10.95 8.53 -5.73
N GLY A 42 10.59 7.73 -4.73
CA GLY A 42 10.43 6.28 -4.87
C GLY A 42 9.40 5.73 -3.90
N VAL A 43 9.13 4.44 -4.02
CA VAL A 43 8.24 3.69 -3.13
C VAL A 43 8.89 2.36 -2.78
N THR A 44 8.85 1.99 -1.52
CA THR A 44 9.17 0.64 -1.07
C THR A 44 7.89 -0.12 -0.82
N ILE A 45 7.80 -1.31 -1.41
CA ILE A 45 6.70 -2.25 -1.21
C ILE A 45 7.25 -3.43 -0.42
N ARG A 46 6.60 -3.76 0.69
CA ARG A 46 7.05 -4.84 1.58
C ARG A 46 5.87 -5.66 2.08
N MET A 47 6.02 -6.97 1.99
CA MET A 47 5.14 -7.96 2.62
C MET A 47 5.98 -8.86 3.51
N ASN A 48 5.44 -9.23 4.66
CA ASN A 48 5.99 -10.29 5.49
C ASN A 48 5.05 -11.51 5.40
N LEU A 49 5.58 -12.64 5.02
CA LEU A 49 4.84 -13.88 4.81
C LEU A 49 5.25 -14.88 5.89
N GLY A 50 4.40 -15.02 6.88
CA GLY A 50 4.63 -15.89 8.02
C GLY A 50 5.55 -15.27 9.09
N PRO A 51 5.62 -15.91 10.28
CA PRO A 51 6.53 -15.50 11.35
C PRO A 51 7.98 -15.97 11.06
N PRO A 52 9.01 -15.26 11.56
CA PRO A 52 8.90 -13.97 12.18
C PRO A 52 8.67 -12.86 11.15
N GLY A 53 8.03 -11.77 11.55
CA GLY A 53 7.85 -10.61 10.69
C GLY A 53 6.39 -10.31 10.36
N GLN A 54 5.58 -11.34 10.13
CA GLN A 54 4.13 -11.19 10.00
C GLN A 54 3.48 -11.29 11.37
N ASP A 55 3.17 -10.14 11.97
CA ASP A 55 2.55 -10.09 13.30
C ASP A 55 1.03 -10.27 13.24
N ILE A 56 0.40 -9.96 12.11
CA ILE A 56 -1.05 -10.05 11.90
C ILE A 56 -1.31 -11.13 10.85
N ALA A 57 -2.14 -12.11 11.19
CA ALA A 57 -2.48 -13.25 10.35
C ALA A 57 -3.55 -12.88 9.29
N HIS A 58 -3.32 -11.77 8.61
CA HIS A 58 -4.09 -11.30 7.45
C HIS A 58 -3.13 -10.63 6.49
N LEU A 59 -3.19 -11.02 5.22
CA LEU A 59 -2.28 -10.50 4.19
C LEU A 59 -2.35 -8.97 4.13
N HIS A 60 -1.20 -8.33 4.19
CA HIS A 60 -1.08 -6.89 4.04
C HIS A 60 0.24 -6.52 3.39
N THR A 61 0.18 -5.50 2.54
CA THR A 61 1.34 -4.93 1.87
C THR A 61 1.58 -3.52 2.40
N HIS A 62 2.80 -3.28 2.86
CA HIS A 62 3.25 -1.93 3.20
C HIS A 62 3.64 -1.19 1.92
N VAL A 63 3.08 -0.01 1.72
CA VAL A 63 3.45 0.91 0.64
C VAL A 63 4.02 2.16 1.29
N ILE A 64 5.32 2.36 1.15
CA ILE A 64 6.10 3.35 1.90
C ILE A 64 6.69 4.38 0.93
N PRO A 65 6.26 5.66 1.01
CA PRO A 65 6.89 6.72 0.22
C PRO A 65 8.35 6.90 0.65
N ARG A 66 9.24 7.07 -0.31
CA ARG A 66 10.66 7.24 -0.08
C ARG A 66 11.13 8.60 -0.60
N HIS A 67 12.01 9.21 0.18
CA HIS A 67 12.63 10.50 -0.13
C HIS A 67 14.16 10.37 -0.11
N PRO A 68 14.90 11.22 -0.85
CA PRO A 68 16.36 11.18 -0.80
C PRO A 68 16.88 11.33 0.62
N GLY A 69 17.79 10.45 1.02
CA GLY A 69 18.44 10.48 2.33
C GLY A 69 17.62 9.87 3.48
N ASP A 70 16.41 9.36 3.22
CA ASP A 70 15.65 8.67 4.26
C ASP A 70 16.20 7.26 4.53
N GLU A 71 15.91 6.74 5.72
CA GLU A 71 16.20 5.36 6.10
C GLU A 71 14.92 4.55 6.17
N LEU A 72 14.98 3.28 5.76
CA LEU A 72 13.84 2.39 5.96
C LEU A 72 13.61 2.15 7.45
N PRO A 73 12.36 2.32 7.92
CA PRO A 73 12.06 2.01 9.31
C PRO A 73 12.34 0.53 9.58
N THR A 74 13.20 0.27 10.55
CA THR A 74 13.53 -1.10 11.00
C THR A 74 12.67 -1.54 12.17
N THR A 75 11.97 -0.59 12.80
CA THR A 75 11.12 -0.80 13.97
C THR A 75 9.65 -0.65 13.63
N ARG A 76 8.78 -1.12 14.53
CA ARG A 76 7.33 -0.92 14.43
C ARG A 76 7.01 0.56 14.22
N SER A 77 6.05 0.80 13.33
CA SER A 77 5.52 2.15 13.16
C SER A 77 5.00 2.70 14.48
N GLN A 78 5.32 3.94 14.76
CA GLN A 78 4.77 4.66 15.91
C GLN A 78 3.26 4.83 15.72
N ASN A 79 2.53 4.90 16.84
CA ASN A 79 1.11 5.24 16.80
C ASN A 79 0.94 6.65 16.24
N VAL A 80 0.35 6.73 15.07
CA VAL A 80 0.01 8.02 14.43
C VAL A 80 -1.35 8.46 14.96
N PRO A 81 -1.48 9.69 15.52
CA PRO A 81 -2.75 10.21 15.99
C PRO A 81 -3.84 10.15 14.92
N LEU A 82 -5.10 9.96 15.33
CA LEU A 82 -6.23 9.84 14.40
C LEU A 82 -6.36 11.06 13.49
N ALA A 83 -6.17 12.28 14.01
CA ALA A 83 -6.23 13.50 13.23
C ALA A 83 -5.21 13.50 12.09
N ASP A 84 -3.98 13.02 12.33
CA ASP A 84 -2.93 12.92 11.32
C ASP A 84 -3.27 11.85 10.28
N ARG A 85 -3.85 10.73 10.70
CA ARG A 85 -4.32 9.69 9.77
C ARG A 85 -5.43 10.19 8.85
N ILE A 86 -6.35 11.00 9.39
CA ILE A 86 -7.41 11.64 8.60
C ILE A 86 -6.80 12.61 7.58
N ALA A 87 -5.87 13.47 8.00
CA ALA A 87 -5.20 14.41 7.13
C ALA A 87 -4.44 13.70 5.99
N ILE A 88 -3.75 12.61 6.29
CA ILE A 88 -3.07 11.77 5.30
C ILE A 88 -4.07 11.18 4.31
N THR A 89 -5.21 10.69 4.77
CA THR A 89 -6.26 10.14 3.92
C THR A 89 -6.84 11.19 2.97
N HIS A 90 -7.12 12.40 3.48
CA HIS A 90 -7.59 13.52 2.66
C HIS A 90 -6.58 13.92 1.58
N ARG A 91 -5.30 13.86 1.89
CA ARG A 91 -4.23 14.16 0.94
C ARG A 91 -4.09 13.09 -0.14
N LEU A 92 -4.25 11.82 0.23
CA LEU A 92 -4.05 10.67 -0.66
C LEU A 92 -5.24 10.45 -1.61
N ARG A 93 -6.45 10.59 -1.12
CA ARG A 93 -7.68 10.19 -1.82
C ARG A 93 -7.81 10.77 -3.24
N PRO A 94 -7.61 12.08 -3.49
CA PRO A 94 -7.73 12.64 -4.84
C PRO A 94 -6.78 11.98 -5.85
N HIS A 95 -5.57 11.63 -5.42
CA HIS A 95 -4.59 10.97 -6.27
C HIS A 95 -4.99 9.54 -6.58
N LEU A 96 -5.53 8.82 -5.61
CA LEU A 96 -6.02 7.45 -5.79
C LEU A 96 -7.23 7.43 -6.74
N ASP A 97 -8.17 8.36 -6.57
CA ASP A 97 -9.36 8.48 -7.40
C ASP A 97 -8.99 8.83 -8.86
N ALA A 98 -7.99 9.70 -9.06
CA ALA A 98 -7.48 10.02 -10.38
C ALA A 98 -6.93 8.80 -11.12
N HIS A 99 -6.18 7.94 -10.44
CA HIS A 99 -5.68 6.69 -11.02
C HIS A 99 -6.78 5.69 -11.35
N ARG A 100 -7.87 5.69 -10.62
CA ARG A 100 -9.04 4.85 -10.90
C ARG A 100 -9.87 5.38 -12.07
N ALA A 101 -9.91 6.68 -12.27
CA ALA A 101 -10.74 7.34 -13.28
C ALA A 101 -10.11 7.29 -14.69
N THR A 102 -8.79 7.16 -14.81
CA THR A 102 -8.09 7.20 -16.10
C THR A 102 -8.32 5.98 -16.98
N GLY A 103 -8.85 4.88 -16.44
CA GLY A 103 -9.08 3.65 -17.20
C GLY A 103 -7.82 3.09 -17.83
N ASP A 104 -6.64 3.56 -17.43
CA ASP A 104 -5.35 3.08 -17.90
C ASP A 104 -5.24 1.58 -17.60
N PRO A 105 -4.94 0.71 -18.58
CA PRO A 105 -4.73 -0.72 -18.32
C PRO A 105 -3.57 -1.00 -17.37
N GLY A 106 -2.66 -0.06 -17.18
CA GLY A 106 -1.62 -0.07 -16.14
C GLY A 106 -2.08 0.52 -14.82
N ALA A 107 -3.16 1.25 -14.80
CA ALA A 107 -3.92 1.62 -13.62
C ALA A 107 -5.05 0.61 -13.49
N LEU A 108 -5.46 0.29 -12.31
CA LEU A 108 -6.48 -0.68 -11.95
C LEU A 108 -7.54 -0.90 -13.02
N PRO A 109 -7.77 -2.15 -13.38
CA PRO A 109 -8.95 -2.49 -14.16
C PRO A 109 -10.22 -2.08 -13.42
#